data_ef1fe4e9b4e77f6f8148d8f7081b7859
#
_entry.id   ef1fe4e9b4e77f6f8148d8f7081b7859
#
_cell.length_a   1.000
_cell.length_b   1.000
_cell.length_c   1.000
_cell.angle_alpha   90.00
_cell.angle_beta   90.00
_cell.angle_gamma   90.00
#
_symmetry.space_group_name_H-M   'P 1'
#
loop_
_entity.id
_entity.type
_entity.pdbx_description
1 polymer ?
#
loop_
_entity_poly.entity_id
_entity_poly.type
_entity_poly.pdbx_seq_one_letter_code
_entity_poly.pdbx_strand_id
1 'polypeptide(L)'
;MDFVNSQLITFVAVTLVLTVTPGVDTFIIMRNVLRGGPKDGFYTAIGICSGLFVHASLSAFGISVILVRSAVFFNFVKMAGAIYLVWLGLSSIYGAMRHKNSFEYTQSAVPKEKLYPTKSLREGLLSNVLNPKPAVFYLAF
;
A
#
# COMPACT_ATOMS: atom_id res chain seq x y z
N MET A 1 31.37 -10.07 4.97
CA MET A 1 30.30 -9.96 5.97
C MET A 1 29.57 -8.61 5.92
N ASP A 2 30.24 -7.54 5.51
CA ASP A 2 29.68 -6.16 5.56
C ASP A 2 28.58 -5.85 4.54
N PHE A 3 28.57 -6.53 3.40
CA PHE A 3 27.58 -6.31 2.33
C PHE A 3 26.19 -6.78 2.73
N VAL A 4 26.09 -7.93 3.41
CA VAL A 4 24.81 -8.48 3.91
C VAL A 4 24.22 -7.57 5.00
N ASN A 5 25.06 -7.04 5.87
CA ASN A 5 24.63 -6.12 6.93
C ASN A 5 24.11 -4.80 6.35
N SER A 6 24.74 -4.25 5.32
CA SER A 6 24.31 -3.01 4.67
C SER A 6 22.95 -3.16 3.98
N GLN A 7 22.72 -4.25 3.25
CA GLN A 7 21.43 -4.52 2.59
C GLN A 7 20.32 -4.74 3.61
N LEU A 8 20.60 -5.49 4.68
CA LEU A 8 19.63 -5.73 5.73
C LEU A 8 19.25 -4.43 6.46
N ILE A 9 20.21 -3.59 6.78
CA ILE A 9 19.96 -2.29 7.40
C ILE A 9 19.11 -1.41 6.48
N THR A 10 19.44 -1.35 5.20
CA THR A 10 18.68 -0.58 4.22
C THR A 10 17.25 -1.09 4.09
N PHE A 11 17.06 -2.41 4.00
CA PHE A 11 15.75 -3.03 3.96
C PHE A 11 14.91 -2.68 5.20
N VAL A 12 15.48 -2.83 6.40
CA VAL A 12 14.79 -2.51 7.66
C VAL A 12 14.43 -1.03 7.72
N ALA A 13 15.36 -0.14 7.39
CA ALA A 13 15.12 1.30 7.42
C ALA A 13 14.00 1.72 6.45
N VAL A 14 14.04 1.23 5.21
CA VAL A 14 13.00 1.52 4.20
C VAL A 14 11.65 0.94 4.63
N THR A 15 11.63 -0.27 5.17
CA THR A 15 10.41 -0.91 5.68
C THR A 15 9.78 -0.08 6.81
N LEU A 16 10.60 0.39 7.76
CA LEU A 16 10.13 1.25 8.85
C LEU A 16 9.53 2.55 8.33
N VAL A 17 10.22 3.25 7.45
CA VAL A 17 9.72 4.50 6.84
C VAL A 17 8.39 4.26 6.12
N LEU A 18 8.30 3.22 5.31
CA LEU A 18 7.09 2.88 4.59
C LEU A 18 5.93 2.51 5.53
N THR A 19 6.21 1.78 6.60
CA THR A 19 5.19 1.35 7.57
C THR A 19 4.64 2.54 8.34
N VAL A 20 5.50 3.46 8.77
CA VAL A 20 5.10 4.66 9.53
C VAL A 20 4.40 5.70 8.65
N THR A 21 4.75 5.76 7.37
CA THR A 21 4.13 6.72 6.44
C THR A 21 2.68 6.33 6.14
N PRO A 22 1.67 7.14 6.52
CA PRO A 22 0.27 6.85 6.24
C PRO A 22 0.03 6.74 4.72
N GLY A 23 -0.74 5.76 4.32
CA GLY A 23 -1.11 5.53 2.93
C GLY A 23 -2.58 5.14 2.79
N VAL A 24 -2.98 4.70 1.61
CA VAL A 24 -4.35 4.29 1.28
C VAL A 24 -4.89 3.28 2.29
N ASP A 25 -4.07 2.32 2.71
CA ASP A 25 -4.44 1.28 3.66
C ASP A 25 -4.81 1.86 5.03
N THR A 26 -4.07 2.87 5.52
CA THR A 26 -4.37 3.57 6.78
C THR A 26 -5.72 4.28 6.70
N PHE A 27 -5.99 4.97 5.60
CA PHE A 27 -7.26 5.68 5.41
C PHE A 27 -8.46 4.73 5.31
N ILE A 28 -8.30 3.56 4.69
CA ILE A 28 -9.37 2.55 4.61
C ILE A 28 -9.66 1.96 6.00
N ILE A 29 -8.64 1.66 6.80
CA ILE A 29 -8.84 1.20 8.19
C ILE A 29 -9.62 2.26 8.96
N MET A 30 -9.18 3.52 8.93
CA MET A 30 -9.86 4.61 9.62
C MET A 30 -11.31 4.76 9.17
N ARG A 31 -11.56 4.75 7.86
CA ARG A 31 -12.91 4.83 7.30
C ARG A 31 -13.80 3.69 7.82
N ASN A 32 -13.31 2.47 7.84
CA ASN A 32 -14.09 1.31 8.24
C ASN A 32 -14.29 1.27 9.77
N VAL A 33 -13.33 1.75 10.55
CA VAL A 33 -13.52 1.98 12.00
C VAL A 33 -14.62 3.01 12.26
N LEU A 34 -14.63 4.11 11.53
CA LEU A 34 -15.64 5.18 11.70
C LEU A 34 -17.04 4.72 11.27
N ARG A 35 -17.15 3.85 10.27
CA ARG A 35 -18.43 3.34 9.75
C ARG A 35 -19.01 2.20 10.58
N GLY A 36 -18.21 1.18 10.84
CA GLY A 36 -18.67 -0.08 11.42
C GLY A 36 -18.07 -0.42 12.78
N GLY A 37 -17.16 0.44 13.27
CA GLY A 37 -16.50 0.27 14.56
C GLY A 37 -15.17 -0.51 14.50
N PRO A 38 -14.55 -0.75 15.67
CA PRO A 38 -13.21 -1.36 15.76
C PRO A 38 -13.11 -2.75 15.13
N LYS A 39 -14.20 -3.53 15.15
CA LYS A 39 -14.24 -4.86 14.54
C LYS A 39 -14.03 -4.79 13.02
N ASP A 40 -14.70 -3.85 12.36
CA ASP A 40 -14.56 -3.67 10.91
C ASP A 40 -13.16 -3.17 10.53
N GLY A 41 -12.57 -2.30 11.34
CA GLY A 41 -11.17 -1.93 11.20
C GLY A 41 -10.22 -3.12 11.32
N PHE A 42 -10.47 -4.01 12.28
CA PHE A 42 -9.67 -5.21 12.48
C PHE A 42 -9.75 -6.17 11.27
N TYR A 43 -10.96 -6.44 10.75
CA TYR A 43 -11.10 -7.26 9.54
C TYR A 43 -10.49 -6.61 8.32
N THR A 44 -10.55 -5.29 8.20
CA THR A 44 -9.85 -4.54 7.15
C THR A 44 -8.34 -4.73 7.25
N ALA A 45 -7.77 -4.63 8.46
CA ALA A 45 -6.34 -4.86 8.68
C ALA A 45 -5.92 -6.29 8.31
N ILE A 46 -6.71 -7.31 8.66
CA ILE A 46 -6.47 -8.70 8.23
C ILE A 46 -6.47 -8.79 6.70
N GLY A 47 -7.41 -8.14 6.03
CA GLY A 47 -7.46 -8.10 4.57
C GLY A 47 -6.20 -7.49 3.96
N ILE A 48 -5.74 -6.35 4.49
CA ILE A 48 -4.50 -5.69 4.09
C ILE A 48 -3.29 -6.61 4.28
N CYS A 49 -3.15 -7.23 5.45
CA CYS A 49 -2.07 -8.18 5.71
C CYS A 49 -2.10 -9.35 4.71
N SER A 50 -3.28 -9.87 4.38
CA SER A 50 -3.43 -10.90 3.36
C SER A 50 -2.96 -10.43 1.98
N GLY A 51 -3.18 -9.16 1.63
CA GLY A 51 -2.69 -8.55 0.40
C GLY A 51 -1.16 -8.48 0.33
N LEU A 52 -0.48 -8.26 1.45
CA LEU A 52 0.99 -8.31 1.50
C LEU A 52 1.54 -9.69 1.13
N PHE A 53 0.86 -10.78 1.53
CA PHE A 53 1.25 -12.13 1.11
C PHE A 53 1.08 -12.33 -0.40
N VAL A 54 0.06 -11.71 -1.02
CA VAL A 54 -0.09 -11.72 -2.48
C VAL A 54 1.11 -11.04 -3.13
N HIS A 55 1.50 -9.84 -2.68
CA HIS A 55 2.69 -9.15 -3.19
C HIS A 55 3.97 -9.94 -2.99
N ALA A 56 4.18 -10.51 -1.80
CA ALA A 56 5.34 -11.35 -1.51
C ALA A 56 5.41 -12.57 -2.45
N SER A 57 4.27 -13.24 -2.66
CA SER A 57 4.18 -14.38 -3.57
C SER A 57 4.47 -13.99 -5.01
N LEU A 58 3.86 -12.90 -5.49
CA LEU A 58 4.12 -12.38 -6.83
C LEU A 58 5.58 -11.97 -7.01
N SER A 59 6.19 -11.35 -6.01
CA SER A 59 7.62 -11.02 -6.03
C SER A 59 8.48 -12.29 -6.10
N ALA A 60 8.22 -13.26 -5.22
CA ALA A 60 9.01 -14.49 -5.18
C ALA A 60 8.92 -15.32 -6.47
N PHE A 61 7.72 -15.43 -7.04
CA PHE A 61 7.50 -16.21 -8.26
C PHE A 61 7.69 -15.38 -9.53
N GLY A 62 7.26 -14.12 -9.54
CA GLY A 62 7.27 -13.26 -10.71
C GLY A 62 8.66 -12.71 -11.04
N ILE A 63 9.37 -12.20 -10.05
CA ILE A 63 10.71 -11.63 -10.26
C ILE A 63 11.71 -12.71 -10.63
N SER A 64 11.67 -13.87 -10.01
CA SER A 64 12.57 -14.97 -10.35
C SER A 64 12.43 -15.39 -11.80
N VAL A 65 11.21 -15.47 -12.34
CA VAL A 65 10.96 -15.80 -13.75
C VAL A 65 11.43 -14.68 -14.68
N ILE A 66 11.22 -13.41 -14.30
CA ILE A 66 11.63 -12.26 -15.11
C ILE A 66 13.16 -12.12 -15.16
N LEU A 67 13.84 -12.28 -14.02
CA LEU A 67 15.30 -12.23 -13.92
C LEU A 67 15.97 -13.33 -14.74
N VAL A 68 15.40 -14.53 -14.72
CA VAL A 68 15.92 -15.67 -15.53
C VAL A 68 15.73 -15.44 -17.02
N ARG A 69 14.69 -14.72 -17.44
CA ARG A 69 14.35 -14.54 -18.84
C ARG A 69 14.87 -13.26 -19.49
N SER A 70 14.97 -12.14 -18.79
CA SER A 70 15.47 -10.89 -19.39
C SER A 70 15.72 -9.77 -18.35
N ALA A 71 16.99 -9.43 -18.18
CA ALA A 71 17.41 -8.26 -17.38
C ALA A 71 16.86 -6.93 -17.96
N VAL A 72 16.65 -6.86 -19.29
CA VAL A 72 16.08 -5.69 -19.97
C VAL A 72 14.63 -5.49 -19.56
N PHE A 73 13.83 -6.54 -19.53
CA PHE A 73 12.42 -6.49 -19.15
C PHE A 73 12.27 -6.10 -17.67
N PHE A 74 13.14 -6.64 -16.80
CA PHE A 74 13.18 -6.26 -15.39
C PHE A 74 13.45 -4.77 -15.20
N ASN A 75 14.47 -4.23 -15.88
CA ASN A 75 14.77 -2.80 -15.81
C ASN A 75 13.63 -1.94 -16.35
N PHE A 76 12.94 -2.37 -17.39
CA PHE A 76 11.77 -1.68 -17.92
C PHE A 76 10.64 -1.60 -16.88
N VAL A 77 10.29 -2.71 -16.24
CA VAL A 77 9.26 -2.76 -15.19
C VAL A 77 9.64 -1.90 -14.00
N LYS A 78 10.91 -1.96 -13.56
CA LYS A 78 11.44 -1.13 -12.47
C LYS A 78 11.34 0.37 -12.80
N MET A 79 11.73 0.77 -14.00
CA MET A 79 11.63 2.17 -14.44
C MET A 79 10.17 2.64 -14.54
N ALA A 80 9.28 1.82 -15.09
CA ALA A 80 7.86 2.14 -15.17
C ALA A 80 7.24 2.31 -13.77
N GLY A 81 7.58 1.43 -12.82
CA GLY A 81 7.18 1.53 -11.43
C GLY A 81 7.68 2.82 -10.75
N ALA A 82 8.94 3.17 -10.97
CA ALA A 82 9.52 4.40 -10.42
C ALA A 82 8.84 5.66 -10.96
N ILE A 83 8.61 5.73 -12.28
CA ILE A 83 7.89 6.84 -12.93
C ILE A 83 6.46 6.94 -12.38
N TYR A 84 5.77 5.82 -12.23
CA TYR A 84 4.43 5.79 -11.67
C TYR A 84 4.38 6.32 -10.22
N LEU A 85 5.36 5.99 -9.39
CA LEU A 85 5.42 6.49 -8.01
C LEU A 85 5.69 8.00 -7.96
N VAL A 86 6.58 8.50 -8.80
CA VAL A 86 6.83 9.95 -8.92
C VAL A 86 5.55 10.66 -9.32
N TRP A 87 4.86 10.14 -10.34
CA TRP A 87 3.57 10.70 -10.78
C TRP A 87 2.52 10.66 -9.67
N LEU A 88 2.40 9.55 -8.93
CA LEU A 88 1.47 9.41 -7.82
C LEU A 88 1.78 10.39 -6.69
N GLY A 89 3.06 10.54 -6.34
CA GLY A 89 3.51 11.50 -5.33
C GLY A 89 3.19 12.93 -5.72
N LEU A 90 3.51 13.33 -6.94
CA LEU A 90 3.23 14.67 -7.46
C LEU A 90 1.73 14.94 -7.54
N SER A 91 0.92 13.98 -8.01
CA SER A 91 -0.54 14.13 -8.09
C SER A 91 -1.17 14.25 -6.70
N SER A 92 -0.64 13.55 -5.70
CA SER A 92 -1.09 13.65 -4.31
C SER A 92 -0.78 15.02 -3.71
N ILE A 93 0.42 15.55 -3.94
CA ILE A 93 0.82 16.90 -3.51
C ILE A 93 -0.05 17.94 -4.19
N TYR A 94 -0.23 17.83 -5.50
CA TYR A 94 -1.07 18.75 -6.27
C TYR A 94 -2.53 18.73 -5.81
N GLY A 95 -3.07 17.55 -5.53
CA GLY A 95 -4.40 17.38 -4.97
C GLY A 95 -4.54 18.03 -3.59
N ALA A 96 -3.57 17.83 -2.70
CA ALA A 96 -3.55 18.44 -1.37
C ALA A 96 -3.47 19.99 -1.43
N MET A 97 -2.69 20.53 -2.36
CA MET A 97 -2.59 21.99 -2.56
C MET A 97 -3.88 22.60 -3.11
N ARG A 98 -4.59 21.88 -3.97
CA ARG A 98 -5.83 22.36 -4.59
C ARG A 98 -7.03 22.30 -3.63
N HIS A 99 -7.05 21.33 -2.70
CA HIS A 99 -8.13 21.16 -1.72
C HIS A 99 -7.94 21.95 -0.41
N LYS A 100 -7.05 22.93 -0.38
CA LYS A 100 -6.78 23.74 0.83
C LYS A 100 -8.00 24.50 1.38
N ASN A 101 -9.08 24.62 0.62
CA ASN A 101 -10.30 25.34 1.00
C ASN A 101 -11.52 24.43 1.31
N SER A 102 -11.36 23.12 1.36
CA SER A 102 -12.49 22.21 1.62
C SER A 102 -12.28 21.35 2.87
N PHE A 103 -11.59 21.89 3.88
CA PHE A 103 -11.66 21.35 5.24
C PHE A 103 -12.90 21.89 5.97
N GLU A 104 -14.02 22.02 5.29
CA GLU A 104 -15.30 21.93 5.98
C GLU A 104 -15.46 20.45 6.35
N TYR A 105 -15.05 20.16 7.57
CA TYR A 105 -15.46 18.97 8.27
C TYR A 105 -16.98 19.04 8.37
N THR A 106 -17.66 18.68 7.31
CA THR A 106 -19.05 18.33 7.41
C THR A 106 -19.06 17.13 8.34
N GLN A 107 -19.39 17.39 9.62
CA GLN A 107 -19.84 16.38 10.57
C GLN A 107 -21.17 15.78 10.08
N SER A 108 -21.25 15.50 8.82
CA SER A 108 -22.25 14.60 8.29
C SER A 108 -21.92 13.25 8.92
N ALA A 109 -22.68 12.90 9.95
CA ALA A 109 -22.58 11.64 10.61
C ALA A 109 -22.39 10.57 9.54
N VAL A 110 -21.18 10.00 9.43
CA VAL A 110 -20.92 8.90 8.52
C VAL A 110 -22.00 7.88 8.85
N PRO A 111 -22.92 7.54 7.93
CA PRO A 111 -23.98 6.61 8.25
C PRO A 111 -23.33 5.39 8.86
N LYS A 112 -23.71 5.03 10.09
CA LYS A 112 -23.24 3.81 10.74
C LYS A 112 -23.82 2.63 9.98
N GLU A 113 -23.21 2.32 8.86
CA GLU A 113 -23.51 1.13 8.10
C GLU A 113 -22.81 -0.02 8.79
N LYS A 114 -23.57 -0.95 9.32
CA LYS A 114 -23.01 -2.17 9.90
C LYS A 114 -22.35 -2.94 8.77
N LEU A 115 -21.06 -2.74 8.59
CA LEU A 115 -20.29 -3.48 7.60
C LEU A 115 -20.22 -4.96 8.04
N TYR A 116 -20.47 -5.86 7.11
CA TYR A 116 -20.22 -7.28 7.37
C TYR A 116 -18.71 -7.53 7.40
N PRO A 117 -18.19 -8.34 8.33
CA PRO A 117 -16.77 -8.65 8.45
C PRO A 117 -16.12 -9.08 7.13
N THR A 118 -16.84 -9.82 6.31
CA THR A 118 -16.39 -10.26 4.98
C THR A 118 -16.22 -9.09 4.00
N LYS A 119 -17.06 -8.06 4.09
CA LYS A 119 -16.95 -6.85 3.26
C LYS A 119 -15.72 -6.06 3.66
N SER A 120 -15.49 -5.85 4.96
CA SER A 120 -14.33 -5.13 5.49
C SER A 120 -13.01 -5.83 5.13
N LEU A 121 -12.97 -7.16 5.26
CA LEU A 121 -11.82 -7.98 4.87
C LEU A 121 -11.52 -7.86 3.37
N ARG A 122 -12.56 -7.98 2.53
CA ARG A 122 -12.42 -7.84 1.08
C ARG A 122 -11.95 -6.44 0.67
N GLU A 123 -12.48 -5.40 1.28
CA GLU A 123 -12.06 -4.02 1.01
C GLU A 123 -10.59 -3.82 1.37
N GLY A 124 -10.13 -4.34 2.52
CA GLY A 124 -8.73 -4.29 2.91
C GLY A 124 -7.82 -5.06 1.95
N LEU A 125 -8.20 -6.28 1.57
CA LEU A 125 -7.46 -7.10 0.62
C LEU A 125 -7.32 -6.42 -0.74
N LEU A 126 -8.43 -5.98 -1.32
CA LEU A 126 -8.43 -5.32 -2.63
C LEU A 126 -7.66 -4.00 -2.61
N SER A 127 -7.83 -3.23 -1.53
CA SER A 127 -7.08 -1.99 -1.36
C SER A 127 -5.57 -2.24 -1.41
N ASN A 128 -5.08 -3.21 -0.64
CA ASN A 128 -3.65 -3.49 -0.57
C ASN A 128 -3.12 -4.10 -1.87
N VAL A 129 -3.80 -5.08 -2.46
CA VAL A 129 -3.38 -5.70 -3.73
C VAL A 129 -3.30 -4.67 -4.86
N LEU A 130 -4.21 -3.70 -4.89
CA LEU A 130 -4.22 -2.63 -5.88
C LEU A 130 -3.37 -1.41 -5.46
N ASN A 131 -2.79 -1.45 -4.26
CA ASN A 131 -1.97 -0.35 -3.75
C ASN A 131 -0.56 -0.40 -4.36
N PRO A 132 -0.13 0.65 -5.06
CA PRO A 132 1.21 0.68 -5.65
C PRO A 132 2.33 0.75 -4.61
N LYS A 133 2.06 1.23 -3.40
CA LYS A 133 3.08 1.41 -2.36
C LYS A 133 3.75 0.08 -1.96
N PRO A 134 3.03 -0.98 -1.51
CA PRO A 134 3.63 -2.28 -1.28
C PRO A 134 4.12 -2.94 -2.56
N ALA A 135 3.40 -2.81 -3.69
CA ALA A 135 3.82 -3.41 -4.95
C ALA A 135 5.24 -3.00 -5.35
N VAL A 136 5.54 -1.70 -5.30
CA VAL A 136 6.87 -1.19 -5.67
C VAL A 136 7.92 -1.56 -4.63
N PHE A 137 7.57 -1.58 -3.34
CA PHE A 137 8.49 -2.06 -2.31
C PHE A 137 8.95 -3.49 -2.58
N TYR A 138 8.01 -4.42 -2.83
CA TYR A 138 8.33 -5.81 -3.15
C TYR A 138 9.05 -6.00 -4.50
N LEU A 139 8.94 -5.05 -5.42
CA LEU A 139 9.69 -5.05 -6.67
C LEU A 139 11.11 -4.48 -6.52
N ALA A 140 11.37 -3.66 -5.51
CA ALA A 140 12.65 -3.01 -5.29
C ALA A 140 13.63 -3.86 -4.47
N PHE A 141 13.14 -4.78 -3.65
CA PHE A 141 13.89 -5.66 -2.76
C PHE A 141 13.68 -7.14 -3.07
#